data_775041bae51e9da2bf9e29c3a8fb1926
#
_entry.id   775041bae51e9da2bf9e29c3a8fb1926
#
_cell.length_a   1.000
_cell.length_b   1.000
_cell.length_c   1.000
_cell.angle_alpha   90.00
_cell.angle_beta   90.00
_cell.angle_gamma   90.00
#
_symmetry.space_group_name_H-M   'P 1'
#
loop_
_entity.id
_entity.type
_entity.pdbx_description
1 polymer ?
#
loop_
_entity_poly.entity_id
_entity_poly.type
_entity_poly.pdbx_seq_one_letter_code
_entity_poly.pdbx_strand_id
1 'polypeptide(L)'
;SYIKQIEEKIIDFAELGDYIDQPVRTYSSGMKMRLGFAINVNIEPDVLVVDEALSVGDATFKKKCKNKIKEIIESGVTVLYVSHNAASVKEICARSIFLKKGTVMFDGPTDETLRVYEESKKKK
;
A
#
# COMPACT_ATOMS: atom_id res chain seq x y z
N SER A 1 8.48 -20.55 -16.80
CA SER A 1 8.18 -20.95 -15.43
C SER A 1 7.42 -19.84 -14.69
N TYR A 2 6.79 -20.21 -13.60
CA TYR A 2 6.04 -19.27 -12.75
C TYR A 2 6.94 -18.16 -12.19
N ILE A 3 8.14 -18.52 -11.73
CA ILE A 3 9.10 -17.57 -11.17
C ILE A 3 9.51 -16.54 -12.22
N LYS A 4 9.75 -16.97 -13.44
CA LYS A 4 10.17 -16.08 -14.52
C LYS A 4 9.06 -15.08 -14.89
N GLN A 5 7.81 -15.53 -14.90
CA GLN A 5 6.66 -14.66 -15.17
C GLN A 5 6.48 -13.60 -14.09
N ILE A 6 6.66 -13.99 -12.82
CA ILE A 6 6.59 -13.05 -11.70
C ILE A 6 7.72 -12.05 -11.78
N GLU A 7 8.94 -12.49 -12.10
CA GLU A 7 10.10 -11.63 -12.23
C GLU A 7 9.84 -10.52 -13.24
N GLU A 8 9.30 -10.87 -14.41
CA GLU A 8 8.97 -9.88 -15.44
C GLU A 8 7.94 -8.86 -14.96
N LYS A 9 6.90 -9.32 -14.25
CA LYS A 9 5.89 -8.43 -13.67
C LYS A 9 6.46 -7.47 -12.65
N ILE A 10 7.38 -7.96 -11.81
CA ILE A 10 8.05 -7.15 -10.80
C ILE A 10 8.90 -6.07 -11.47
N ILE A 11 9.70 -6.45 -12.45
CA ILE A 11 10.58 -5.53 -13.19
C ILE A 11 9.75 -4.43 -13.86
N ASP A 12 8.68 -4.80 -14.55
CA ASP A 12 7.80 -3.85 -15.22
C ASP A 12 7.14 -2.89 -14.23
N PHE A 13 6.66 -3.43 -13.11
CA PHE A 13 5.97 -2.63 -12.12
C PHE A 13 6.90 -1.63 -11.42
N ALA A 14 8.12 -2.06 -11.09
CA ALA A 14 9.08 -1.24 -10.34
C ALA A 14 9.61 -0.04 -11.14
N GLU A 15 9.58 -0.11 -12.48
CA GLU A 15 10.04 0.96 -13.37
C GLU A 15 11.45 1.46 -13.06
N LEU A 16 12.39 0.53 -12.81
CA LEU A 16 13.76 0.87 -12.46
C LEU A 16 14.67 1.02 -13.67
N GLY A 17 14.19 0.66 -14.87
CA GLY A 17 14.99 0.74 -16.09
C GLY A 17 16.26 -0.10 -15.99
N ASP A 18 17.38 0.46 -16.46
CA ASP A 18 18.66 -0.26 -16.46
C ASP A 18 19.22 -0.54 -15.06
N TYR A 19 18.72 0.16 -14.04
CA TYR A 19 19.15 -0.07 -12.65
C TYR A 19 18.79 -1.46 -12.15
N ILE A 20 17.85 -2.15 -12.78
CA ILE A 20 17.43 -3.49 -12.34
C ILE A 20 18.61 -4.49 -12.35
N ASP A 21 19.59 -4.28 -13.21
CA ASP A 21 20.78 -5.14 -13.31
C ASP A 21 21.92 -4.69 -12.40
N GLN A 22 21.74 -3.59 -11.68
CA GLN A 22 22.74 -3.07 -10.75
C GLN A 22 22.52 -3.65 -9.34
N PRO A 23 23.58 -3.71 -8.51
CA PRO A 23 23.41 -4.16 -7.13
C PRO A 23 22.44 -3.25 -6.36
N VAL A 24 21.60 -3.85 -5.52
CA VAL A 24 20.60 -3.11 -4.74
C VAL A 24 21.25 -2.04 -3.85
N ARG A 25 22.49 -2.26 -3.40
CA ARG A 25 23.21 -1.27 -2.61
C ARG A 25 23.42 0.07 -3.33
N THR A 26 23.31 0.08 -4.67
CA THR A 26 23.45 1.31 -5.47
C THR A 26 22.11 2.05 -5.64
N TYR A 27 21.01 1.45 -5.18
CA TYR A 27 19.69 2.02 -5.35
C TYR A 27 19.45 3.16 -4.34
N SER A 28 18.71 4.18 -4.78
CA SER A 28 18.21 5.20 -3.85
C SER A 28 17.16 4.57 -2.93
N SER A 29 16.80 5.28 -1.85
CA SER A 29 15.74 4.82 -0.95
C SER A 29 14.42 4.62 -1.69
N GLY A 30 14.06 5.55 -2.58
CA GLY A 30 12.85 5.44 -3.39
C GLY A 30 12.87 4.22 -4.31
N MET A 31 14.02 3.93 -4.93
CA MET A 31 14.17 2.76 -5.79
C MET A 31 14.01 1.46 -5.01
N LYS A 32 14.60 1.37 -3.81
CA LYS A 32 14.44 0.19 -2.94
C LYS A 32 12.98 -0.03 -2.57
N MET A 33 12.25 1.04 -2.26
CA MET A 33 10.85 0.97 -1.89
C MET A 33 9.97 0.57 -3.06
N ARG A 34 10.25 1.09 -4.25
CA ARG A 34 9.52 0.72 -5.47
C ARG A 34 9.71 -0.77 -5.77
N LEU A 35 10.93 -1.27 -5.68
CA LEU A 35 11.20 -2.69 -5.88
C LEU A 35 10.52 -3.55 -4.81
N GLY A 36 10.62 -3.16 -3.53
CA GLY A 36 9.97 -3.87 -2.43
C GLY A 36 8.46 -3.96 -2.60
N PHE A 37 7.83 -2.85 -2.97
CA PHE A 37 6.39 -2.83 -3.24
C PHE A 37 6.03 -3.73 -4.43
N ALA A 38 6.81 -3.62 -5.52
CA ALA A 38 6.58 -4.43 -6.73
C ALA A 38 6.63 -5.92 -6.42
N ILE A 39 7.58 -6.35 -5.57
CA ILE A 39 7.68 -7.73 -5.14
C ILE A 39 6.43 -8.15 -4.37
N ASN A 40 6.05 -7.36 -3.36
CA ASN A 40 4.92 -7.70 -2.48
C ASN A 40 3.60 -7.83 -3.24
N VAL A 41 3.33 -6.97 -4.20
CA VAL A 41 2.04 -6.97 -4.90
C VAL A 41 1.97 -7.97 -6.05
N ASN A 42 3.11 -8.49 -6.52
CA ASN A 42 3.14 -9.42 -7.65
C ASN A 42 3.37 -10.88 -7.27
N ILE A 43 3.57 -11.20 -5.99
CA ILE A 43 3.75 -12.59 -5.52
C ILE A 43 2.42 -13.30 -5.24
N GLU A 44 1.29 -12.64 -5.41
CA GLU A 44 -0.06 -13.19 -5.13
C GLU A 44 -0.21 -13.67 -3.68
N PRO A 45 -0.07 -12.78 -2.70
CA PRO A 45 -0.18 -13.16 -1.29
C PRO A 45 -1.61 -13.51 -0.89
N ASP A 46 -1.78 -14.30 0.17
CA ASP A 46 -3.10 -14.54 0.77
C ASP A 46 -3.55 -13.33 1.59
N VAL A 47 -2.60 -12.67 2.24
CA VAL A 47 -2.83 -11.44 3.00
C VAL A 47 -1.74 -10.45 2.62
N LEU A 48 -2.15 -9.26 2.21
CA LEU A 48 -1.23 -8.17 1.89
C LEU A 48 -1.31 -7.10 2.98
N VAL A 49 -0.17 -6.78 3.59
CA VAL A 49 -0.07 -5.69 4.56
C VAL A 49 0.60 -4.51 3.86
N VAL A 50 -0.10 -3.39 3.81
CA VAL A 50 0.41 -2.16 3.18
C VAL A 50 0.54 -1.09 4.25
N ASP A 51 1.78 -0.70 4.52
CA ASP A 51 2.09 0.39 5.45
C ASP A 51 2.22 1.70 4.67
N GLU A 52 1.90 2.80 5.32
CA GLU A 52 2.00 4.14 4.79
C GLU A 52 3.39 4.49 4.23
N ALA A 53 4.44 3.85 4.71
CA ALA A 53 5.79 4.02 4.20
C ALA A 53 5.90 3.74 2.69
N LEU A 54 4.89 3.08 2.12
CA LEU A 54 4.82 2.80 0.68
C LEU A 54 4.25 3.95 -0.15
N SER A 55 3.93 5.09 0.47
CA SER A 55 3.49 6.28 -0.26
C SER A 55 4.70 7.07 -0.79
N VAL A 56 5.77 6.38 -1.15
CA VAL A 56 7.01 6.96 -1.69
C VAL A 56 6.98 6.89 -3.21
N GLY A 57 7.59 7.89 -3.83
CA GLY A 57 7.64 8.01 -5.27
C GLY A 57 6.87 9.22 -5.76
N ASP A 58 6.86 9.43 -7.07
CA ASP A 58 6.11 10.52 -7.67
C ASP A 58 4.60 10.21 -7.71
N ALA A 59 3.81 11.20 -8.11
CA ALA A 59 2.35 11.06 -8.16
C ALA A 59 1.91 9.94 -9.11
N THR A 60 2.63 9.74 -10.20
CA THR A 60 2.32 8.67 -11.17
C THR A 60 2.50 7.30 -10.55
N PHE A 61 3.61 7.09 -9.85
CA PHE A 61 3.87 5.81 -9.19
C PHE A 61 2.90 5.54 -8.04
N LYS A 62 2.58 6.57 -7.25
CA LYS A 62 1.58 6.46 -6.17
C LYS A 62 0.22 6.01 -6.70
N LYS A 63 -0.20 6.58 -7.83
CA LYS A 63 -1.45 6.20 -8.47
C LYS A 63 -1.41 4.75 -8.95
N LYS A 64 -0.29 4.33 -9.52
CA LYS A 64 -0.07 2.94 -9.94
C LYS A 64 -0.19 1.98 -8.77
N CYS A 65 0.40 2.33 -7.61
CA CYS A 65 0.31 1.54 -6.40
C CYS A 65 -1.14 1.42 -5.90
N LYS A 66 -1.87 2.53 -5.85
CA LYS A 66 -3.28 2.52 -5.43
C LYS A 66 -4.14 1.65 -6.33
N ASN A 67 -3.95 1.76 -7.64
CA ASN A 67 -4.71 0.96 -8.61
C ASN A 67 -4.40 -0.53 -8.44
N LYS A 68 -3.15 -0.88 -8.19
CA LYS A 68 -2.75 -2.26 -7.95
C LYS A 68 -3.37 -2.82 -6.68
N ILE A 69 -3.39 -2.04 -5.60
CA ILE A 69 -4.01 -2.45 -4.34
C ILE A 69 -5.51 -2.71 -4.54
N LYS A 70 -6.21 -1.83 -5.26
CA LYS A 70 -7.63 -2.00 -5.57
C LYS A 70 -7.88 -3.28 -6.36
N GLU A 71 -7.04 -3.55 -7.34
CA GLU A 71 -7.10 -4.75 -8.16
C GLU A 71 -6.93 -6.02 -7.30
N ILE A 72 -5.99 -5.99 -6.37
CA ILE A 72 -5.74 -7.09 -5.43
C ILE A 72 -6.95 -7.32 -4.53
N ILE A 73 -7.55 -6.25 -4.01
CA ILE A 73 -8.77 -6.33 -3.19
C ILE A 73 -9.90 -6.98 -3.99
N GLU A 74 -10.10 -6.56 -5.22
CA GLU A 74 -11.14 -7.11 -6.10
C GLU A 74 -10.92 -8.58 -6.41
N SER A 75 -9.67 -9.04 -6.39
CA SER A 75 -9.34 -10.45 -6.63
C SER A 75 -9.65 -11.36 -5.43
N GLY A 76 -10.05 -10.79 -4.29
CA GLY A 76 -10.42 -11.56 -3.10
C GLY A 76 -9.32 -11.70 -2.06
N VAL A 77 -8.17 -11.09 -2.28
CA VAL A 77 -7.07 -11.09 -1.30
C VAL A 77 -7.41 -10.16 -0.14
N THR A 78 -7.12 -10.61 1.09
CA THR A 78 -7.28 -9.77 2.27
C THR A 78 -6.17 -8.74 2.32
N VAL A 79 -6.54 -7.45 2.41
CA VAL A 79 -5.57 -6.36 2.48
C VAL A 79 -5.74 -5.61 3.80
N LEU A 80 -4.64 -5.49 4.53
CA LEU A 80 -4.56 -4.66 5.74
C LEU A 80 -3.78 -3.39 5.38
N TYR A 81 -4.48 -2.26 5.33
CA TYR A 81 -3.91 -0.98 4.92
C TYR A 81 -3.76 -0.07 6.12
N VAL A 82 -2.53 0.36 6.39
CA VAL A 82 -2.22 1.21 7.55
C VAL A 82 -1.83 2.60 7.07
N SER A 83 -2.59 3.61 7.47
CA SER A 83 -2.33 5.00 7.08
C SER A 83 -2.96 5.97 8.07
N HIS A 84 -2.38 7.18 8.14
CA HIS A 84 -3.02 8.29 8.83
C HIS A 84 -3.58 9.32 7.83
N ASN A 85 -3.57 9.00 6.55
CA ASN A 85 -4.17 9.83 5.51
C ASN A 85 -5.61 9.40 5.27
N ALA A 86 -6.55 10.15 5.79
CA ALA A 86 -7.97 9.82 5.70
C ALA A 86 -8.48 9.68 4.26
N ALA A 87 -7.98 10.51 3.35
CA ALA A 87 -8.40 10.45 1.94
C ALA A 87 -8.01 9.13 1.29
N SER A 88 -6.79 8.63 1.56
CA SER A 88 -6.34 7.35 1.04
C SER A 88 -7.13 6.19 1.61
N VAL A 89 -7.40 6.22 2.92
CA VAL A 89 -8.19 5.19 3.59
C VAL A 89 -9.60 5.14 3.01
N LYS A 90 -10.22 6.30 2.80
CA LYS A 90 -11.56 6.38 2.22
C LYS A 90 -11.62 5.81 0.82
N GLU A 91 -10.59 6.08 0.02
CA GLU A 91 -10.51 5.62 -1.37
C GLU A 91 -10.34 4.10 -1.46
N ILE A 92 -9.55 3.51 -0.56
CA ILE A 92 -9.11 2.10 -0.66
C ILE A 92 -9.95 1.16 0.20
N CYS A 93 -10.35 1.58 1.40
CA CYS A 93 -10.91 0.70 2.41
C CYS A 93 -12.42 0.86 2.58
N ALA A 94 -13.15 -0.26 2.61
CA ALA A 94 -14.59 -0.26 2.92
C ALA A 94 -14.85 -0.27 4.43
N ARG A 95 -13.97 -0.92 5.19
CA ARG A 95 -14.03 -1.01 6.65
C ARG A 95 -12.74 -0.44 7.22
N SER A 96 -12.84 0.26 8.33
CA SER A 96 -11.68 0.84 9.00
C SER A 96 -11.75 0.72 10.51
N ILE A 97 -10.58 0.72 11.13
CA ILE A 97 -10.43 0.64 12.58
C ILE A 97 -9.65 1.87 13.03
N PHE A 98 -10.18 2.61 13.98
CA PHE A 98 -9.50 3.74 14.59
C PHE A 98 -8.78 3.26 15.85
N LEU A 99 -7.46 3.36 15.83
CA LEU A 99 -6.61 3.02 16.98
C LEU A 99 -6.06 4.29 17.64
N LYS A 100 -6.08 4.31 18.97
CA LYS A 100 -5.45 5.38 19.74
C LYS A 100 -4.75 4.77 20.94
N LYS A 101 -3.45 5.00 21.06
CA LYS A 101 -2.62 4.48 22.15
C LYS A 101 -2.81 2.98 22.39
N GLY A 102 -2.85 2.21 21.30
CA GLY A 102 -2.98 0.76 21.37
C GLY A 102 -4.39 0.23 21.62
N THR A 103 -5.39 1.12 21.70
CA THR A 103 -6.78 0.75 21.97
C THR A 103 -7.65 0.99 20.73
N VAL A 104 -8.53 0.04 20.44
CA VAL A 104 -9.52 0.21 19.37
C VAL A 104 -10.60 1.17 19.85
N MET A 105 -10.67 2.34 19.22
CA MET A 105 -11.67 3.37 19.56
C MET A 105 -12.96 3.21 18.76
N PHE A 106 -12.85 2.72 17.54
CA PHE A 106 -14.00 2.50 16.66
C PHE A 106 -13.62 1.48 15.58
N ASP A 107 -14.59 0.64 15.22
CA ASP A 107 -14.43 -0.36 14.17
C ASP A 107 -15.75 -0.44 13.40
N GLY A 108 -15.72 -0.12 12.12
CA GLY A 108 -16.92 -0.13 11.30
C GLY A 108 -16.68 0.38 9.90
N PRO A 109 -17.76 0.76 9.19
CA PRO A 109 -17.63 1.31 7.84
C PRO A 109 -16.69 2.51 7.84
N THR A 110 -15.89 2.64 6.77
CA THR A 110 -14.85 3.66 6.71
C THR A 110 -15.38 5.08 6.91
N ASP A 111 -16.51 5.43 6.32
CA ASP A 111 -17.09 6.77 6.46
C ASP A 111 -17.40 7.13 7.91
N GLU A 112 -17.96 6.19 8.66
CA GLU A 112 -18.28 6.38 10.08
C GLU A 112 -17.01 6.45 10.92
N THR A 113 -16.06 5.56 10.66
CA THR A 113 -14.78 5.53 11.38
C THR A 113 -14.01 6.83 11.19
N LEU A 114 -13.97 7.34 9.97
CA LEU A 114 -13.26 8.60 9.67
C LEU A 114 -13.94 9.79 10.33
N ARG A 115 -15.27 9.77 10.44
CA ARG A 115 -15.99 10.82 11.15
C ARG A 115 -15.58 10.85 12.62
N VAL A 116 -15.55 9.70 13.28
CA VAL A 116 -15.11 9.58 14.69
C VAL A 116 -13.67 10.04 14.84
N TYR A 117 -12.80 9.64 13.92
CA TYR A 117 -11.38 10.02 13.90
C TYR A 117 -11.19 11.54 13.78
N GLU A 118 -11.89 12.17 12.84
CA GLU A 118 -11.80 13.62 12.66
C GLU A 118 -12.35 14.40 13.85
N GLU A 119 -13.46 13.93 14.45
CA GLU A 119 -14.01 14.54 15.66
C GLU A 119 -13.02 14.45 16.82
N SER A 120 -12.28 13.35 16.93
CA SER A 120 -11.29 13.18 18.00
C SER A 120 -10.14 14.19 17.89
N LYS A 121 -9.80 14.61 16.70
CA LYS A 121 -8.75 15.63 16.46
C LYS A 121 -9.21 17.01 16.91
N LYS A 122 -10.50 17.30 16.85
CA LYS A 122 -11.06 18.60 17.20
C LYS A 122 -11.19 18.81 18.71
N LYS A 123 -11.08 17.75 19.51
CA LYS A 123 -11.23 17.79 20.96
C LYS A 123 -9.92 17.96 21.73
N LYS A 124 -8.90 18.47 21.08
CA LYS A 124 -7.64 18.77 21.77
C LYS A 124 -7.75 20.01 22.62
#